data_f288fab3b759aa5bf4623b7ca38e7e4b
#
_entry.id   f288fab3b759aa5bf4623b7ca38e7e4b
#
_cell.length_a   1.000
_cell.length_b   1.000
_cell.length_c   1.000
_cell.angle_alpha   90.00
_cell.angle_beta   90.00
_cell.angle_gamma   90.00
#
_symmetry.space_group_name_H-M   'P 1'
#
loop_
_entity.id
_entity.type
_entity.pdbx_description
1 polymer ?
#
loop_
_entity_poly.entity_id
_entity_poly.type
_entity_poly.pdbx_seq_one_letter_code
_entity_poly.pdbx_strand_id
1 'polypeptide(L)'
;MGKSTLLNALTGEKVAIVTAKPQTTRNRILGVVEVAARKGKRQDARPAAQIVFVDTPGVHKPGSQLDRRMLQEVYEALETRDVVLVLVDASRRVKLGDREQGTGDREQGTEGQRDGEEEGEPSDRLRQDDRREKRAKGPSWASEDEFLFGLVRKLDCPVFLVLTKIDLVPKDQLLPMIDALMKQHEFAEVIPVSARKKDGLDRLLARIVEKLPEGERYFPKDQYTDQPTRFMVAELIRERILVDTGEEVPYAAAVVIERFEEPPAEVERPRKKGAPQKLPLTRIAAAIYCEREGQKAILIGKGGSKLKEIGTGARKQIESLLGTRVYLELHVIVEPGWRDSKRFVEELDWRRELERLAGEGKTD
;
A
#
# COMPACT_ATOMS: atom_id res chain seq x y z
N MET A 1 -1.98 -6.57 5.03
CA MET A 1 -3.43 -6.65 4.68
C MET A 1 -3.66 -7.14 3.24
N GLY A 2 -2.79 -6.83 2.28
CA GLY A 2 -2.89 -7.36 0.91
C GLY A 2 -3.77 -6.56 -0.05
N LYS A 3 -3.99 -5.24 0.20
CA LYS A 3 -4.75 -4.35 -0.69
C LYS A 3 -4.24 -4.36 -2.13
N SER A 4 -2.98 -3.99 -2.33
CA SER A 4 -2.34 -3.96 -3.65
C SER A 4 -2.24 -5.35 -4.30
N THR A 5 -2.12 -6.43 -3.49
CA THR A 5 -2.15 -7.81 -4.00
C THR A 5 -3.53 -8.15 -4.54
N LEU A 6 -4.59 -7.74 -3.84
CA LEU A 6 -5.97 -7.94 -4.29
C LEU A 6 -6.23 -7.13 -5.57
N LEU A 7 -5.81 -5.87 -5.62
CA LEU A 7 -5.95 -5.02 -6.80
C LEU A 7 -5.30 -5.66 -8.03
N ASN A 8 -4.03 -6.06 -7.95
CA ASN A 8 -3.32 -6.75 -9.04
C ASN A 8 -4.01 -8.05 -9.47
N ALA A 9 -4.57 -8.80 -8.50
CA ALA A 9 -5.29 -10.05 -8.82
C ALA A 9 -6.62 -9.79 -9.54
N LEU A 10 -7.29 -8.67 -9.26
CA LEU A 10 -8.56 -8.27 -9.88
C LEU A 10 -8.35 -7.65 -11.27
N THR A 11 -7.33 -6.82 -11.44
CA THR A 11 -6.98 -6.20 -12.74
C THR A 11 -6.35 -7.22 -13.70
N GLY A 12 -5.70 -8.26 -13.17
CA GLY A 12 -4.90 -9.19 -13.97
C GLY A 12 -3.51 -8.66 -14.33
N GLU A 13 -3.22 -7.40 -14.00
CA GLU A 13 -1.99 -6.67 -14.32
C GLU A 13 -1.29 -6.18 -13.05
N LYS A 14 0.01 -5.88 -13.15
CA LYS A 14 0.78 -5.30 -12.04
C LYS A 14 0.63 -3.78 -12.03
N VAL A 15 -0.47 -3.27 -11.48
CA VAL A 15 -0.73 -1.83 -11.35
C VAL A 15 -0.20 -1.23 -10.04
N ALA A 16 0.06 -2.07 -9.04
CA ALA A 16 0.60 -1.64 -7.75
C ALA A 16 1.76 -2.53 -7.30
N ILE A 17 2.71 -1.94 -6.59
CA ILE A 17 3.81 -2.72 -5.98
C ILE A 17 3.33 -3.52 -4.77
N VAL A 18 3.93 -4.69 -4.57
CA VAL A 18 3.53 -5.62 -3.52
C VAL A 18 4.74 -6.05 -2.70
N THR A 19 4.70 -5.81 -1.40
CA THR A 19 5.72 -6.29 -0.47
C THR A 19 5.09 -6.85 0.81
N ALA A 20 5.89 -7.60 1.58
CA ALA A 20 5.48 -8.06 2.91
C ALA A 20 5.49 -6.93 3.96
N LYS A 21 6.11 -5.79 3.65
CA LYS A 21 6.27 -4.65 4.56
C LYS A 21 5.01 -3.79 4.58
N PRO A 22 4.66 -3.19 5.73
CA PRO A 22 3.58 -2.21 5.80
C PRO A 22 3.93 -0.93 5.04
N GLN A 23 2.92 -0.08 4.79
CA GLN A 23 3.07 1.21 4.11
C GLN A 23 3.70 1.11 2.70
N THR A 24 3.40 0.03 1.98
CA THR A 24 3.88 -0.17 0.60
C THR A 24 3.30 0.89 -0.33
N THR A 25 2.00 1.16 -0.25
CA THR A 25 1.28 2.17 -1.04
C THR A 25 1.34 3.51 -0.34
N ARG A 26 1.83 4.56 -1.03
CA ARG A 26 1.93 5.94 -0.52
C ARG A 26 1.01 6.92 -1.24
N ASN A 27 0.73 6.67 -2.49
CA ASN A 27 -0.21 7.44 -3.31
C ASN A 27 -1.45 6.59 -3.60
N ARG A 28 -2.57 7.24 -3.84
CA ARG A 28 -3.77 6.58 -4.34
C ARG A 28 -3.50 6.00 -5.74
N ILE A 29 -3.82 4.73 -5.94
CA ILE A 29 -3.62 4.00 -7.19
C ILE A 29 -4.98 3.59 -7.74
N LEU A 30 -5.29 3.97 -8.98
CA LEU A 30 -6.48 3.48 -9.66
C LEU A 30 -6.17 2.18 -10.41
N GLY A 31 -7.06 1.20 -10.23
CA GLY A 31 -7.06 -0.03 -11.02
C GLY A 31 -8.41 -0.24 -11.68
N VAL A 32 -8.43 -0.27 -12.99
CA VAL A 32 -9.66 -0.44 -13.79
C VAL A 32 -9.84 -1.91 -14.11
N VAL A 33 -11.03 -2.43 -13.84
CA VAL A 33 -11.38 -3.84 -14.09
C VAL A 33 -12.61 -3.89 -15.00
N GLU A 34 -12.46 -4.47 -16.18
CA GLU A 34 -13.57 -4.79 -17.08
C GLU A 34 -14.21 -6.11 -16.66
N VAL A 35 -15.46 -6.05 -16.27
CA VAL A 35 -16.24 -7.22 -15.86
C VAL A 35 -17.19 -7.60 -16.98
N ALA A 36 -16.93 -8.76 -17.59
CA ALA A 36 -17.83 -9.29 -18.61
C ALA A 36 -19.16 -9.76 -18.00
N ALA A 37 -20.25 -9.61 -18.77
CA ALA A 37 -21.53 -10.20 -18.40
C ALA A 37 -21.40 -11.72 -18.26
N ARG A 38 -21.96 -12.29 -17.21
CA ARG A 38 -21.99 -13.74 -16.98
C ARG A 38 -23.42 -14.21 -16.76
N LYS A 39 -23.84 -15.17 -17.57
CA LYS A 39 -25.10 -15.90 -17.37
C LYS A 39 -24.80 -17.12 -16.47
N GLY A 40 -25.52 -17.29 -15.39
CA GLY A 40 -25.27 -18.41 -14.46
C GLY A 40 -26.27 -18.49 -13.32
N LYS A 41 -25.98 -19.30 -12.31
CA LYS A 41 -26.77 -19.33 -11.08
C LYS A 41 -26.72 -17.94 -10.41
N ARG A 42 -27.79 -17.57 -9.69
CA ARG A 42 -28.01 -16.25 -9.08
C ARG A 42 -26.82 -15.65 -8.33
N GLN A 43 -25.90 -16.50 -7.82
CA GLN A 43 -24.70 -16.09 -7.07
C GLN A 43 -23.53 -15.63 -7.96
N ASP A 44 -23.52 -16.06 -9.25
CA ASP A 44 -22.43 -15.76 -10.18
C ASP A 44 -22.90 -14.96 -11.41
N ALA A 45 -24.21 -14.78 -11.59
CA ALA A 45 -24.78 -13.98 -12.67
C ALA A 45 -24.51 -12.51 -12.41
N ARG A 46 -24.03 -11.78 -13.44
CA ARG A 46 -23.74 -10.35 -13.35
C ARG A 46 -23.86 -9.68 -14.72
N PRO A 47 -24.29 -8.40 -14.82
CA PRO A 47 -24.19 -7.62 -16.02
C PRO A 47 -22.73 -7.30 -16.35
N ALA A 48 -22.48 -6.78 -17.56
CA ALA A 48 -21.20 -6.17 -17.88
C ALA A 48 -21.04 -4.87 -17.06
N ALA A 49 -19.86 -4.63 -16.55
CA ALA A 49 -19.57 -3.43 -15.75
C ALA A 49 -18.08 -3.05 -15.88
N GLN A 50 -17.79 -1.79 -15.63
CA GLN A 50 -16.43 -1.31 -15.38
C GLN A 50 -16.33 -0.92 -13.90
N ILE A 51 -15.38 -1.51 -13.19
CA ILE A 51 -15.13 -1.19 -11.77
C ILE A 51 -13.80 -0.44 -11.69
N VAL A 52 -13.84 0.74 -11.09
CA VAL A 52 -12.63 1.51 -10.78
C VAL A 52 -12.29 1.30 -9.31
N PHE A 53 -11.30 0.49 -9.05
CA PHE A 53 -10.76 0.29 -7.70
C PHE A 53 -9.78 1.39 -7.35
N VAL A 54 -9.88 1.90 -6.12
CA VAL A 54 -8.96 2.89 -5.57
C VAL A 54 -8.18 2.23 -4.44
N ASP A 55 -6.91 1.80 -4.71
CA ASP A 55 -6.00 1.34 -3.65
C ASP A 55 -5.46 2.55 -2.91
N THR A 56 -5.71 2.60 -1.62
CA THR A 56 -5.33 3.70 -0.73
C THR A 56 -4.12 3.32 0.13
N PRO A 57 -3.35 4.29 0.61
CA PRO A 57 -2.39 4.04 1.68
C PRO A 57 -3.01 3.34 2.88
N GLY A 58 -2.17 2.69 3.70
CA GLY A 58 -2.63 2.10 4.96
C GLY A 58 -3.08 3.17 5.95
N VAL A 59 -4.18 2.93 6.64
CA VAL A 59 -4.67 3.82 7.70
C VAL A 59 -3.83 3.60 8.96
N HIS A 60 -3.09 4.63 9.38
CA HIS A 60 -2.29 4.64 10.62
C HIS A 60 -2.21 6.06 11.17
N LYS A 61 -1.78 6.19 12.42
CA LYS A 61 -1.63 7.50 13.06
C LYS A 61 -0.51 8.30 12.37
N PRO A 62 -0.77 9.51 11.88
CA PRO A 62 0.23 10.31 11.17
C PRO A 62 1.33 10.80 12.13
N GLY A 63 2.59 10.50 11.82
CA GLY A 63 3.77 10.96 12.53
C GLY A 63 4.58 12.00 11.74
N SER A 64 4.37 12.13 10.43
CA SER A 64 5.10 13.02 9.53
C SER A 64 4.16 13.76 8.57
N GLN A 65 4.67 14.70 7.77
CA GLN A 65 3.92 15.34 6.69
C GLN A 65 3.54 14.31 5.61
N LEU A 66 4.43 13.38 5.30
CA LEU A 66 4.12 12.28 4.39
C LEU A 66 2.92 11.45 4.88
N ASP A 67 2.88 11.11 6.18
CA ASP A 67 1.76 10.33 6.74
C ASP A 67 0.44 11.12 6.70
N ARG A 68 0.49 12.43 6.95
CA ARG A 68 -0.70 13.30 6.85
C ARG A 68 -1.23 13.33 5.42
N ARG A 69 -0.35 13.42 4.44
CA ARG A 69 -0.74 13.35 3.04
C ARG A 69 -1.32 11.99 2.68
N MET A 70 -0.70 10.88 3.12
CA MET A 70 -1.22 9.54 2.92
C MET A 70 -2.64 9.39 3.51
N LEU A 71 -2.90 9.98 4.68
CA LEU A 71 -4.22 9.98 5.29
C LEU A 71 -5.22 10.85 4.49
N GLN A 72 -4.80 11.98 3.94
CA GLN A 72 -5.63 12.80 3.06
C GLN A 72 -6.06 12.05 1.80
N GLU A 73 -5.15 11.28 1.16
CA GLU A 73 -5.48 10.41 0.02
C GLU A 73 -6.58 9.38 0.38
N VAL A 74 -6.60 8.90 1.63
CA VAL A 74 -7.66 8.02 2.12
C VAL A 74 -9.00 8.77 2.20
N TYR A 75 -9.02 9.99 2.78
CA TYR A 75 -10.24 10.78 2.87
C TYR A 75 -10.80 11.12 1.50
N GLU A 76 -9.98 11.60 0.57
CA GLU A 76 -10.39 11.91 -0.80
C GLU A 76 -10.97 10.69 -1.52
N ALA A 77 -10.36 9.51 -1.34
CA ALA A 77 -10.88 8.27 -1.90
C ALA A 77 -12.25 7.88 -1.30
N LEU A 78 -12.51 8.28 -0.05
CA LEU A 78 -13.77 8.02 0.62
C LEU A 78 -14.87 9.04 0.27
N GLU A 79 -14.58 10.15 -0.38
CA GLU A 79 -15.56 11.15 -0.82
C GLU A 79 -16.30 10.73 -2.09
N THR A 80 -15.63 10.03 -3.00
CA THR A 80 -16.13 9.66 -4.34
C THR A 80 -16.24 8.14 -4.50
N ARG A 81 -17.03 7.47 -3.66
CA ARG A 81 -17.16 6.01 -3.64
C ARG A 81 -18.60 5.55 -3.78
N ASP A 82 -18.82 4.46 -4.49
CA ASP A 82 -20.09 3.74 -4.52
C ASP A 82 -20.10 2.59 -3.49
N VAL A 83 -18.93 1.95 -3.27
CA VAL A 83 -18.74 0.81 -2.34
C VAL A 83 -17.39 0.94 -1.66
N VAL A 84 -17.33 0.64 -0.37
CA VAL A 84 -16.07 0.58 0.39
C VAL A 84 -15.74 -0.86 0.77
N LEU A 85 -14.50 -1.28 0.54
CA LEU A 85 -13.99 -2.58 0.94
C LEU A 85 -13.09 -2.45 2.18
N VAL A 86 -13.50 -3.02 3.30
CA VAL A 86 -12.67 -3.14 4.51
C VAL A 86 -11.95 -4.48 4.46
N LEU A 87 -10.62 -4.43 4.27
CA LEU A 87 -9.80 -5.63 4.16
C LEU A 87 -9.22 -6.02 5.52
N VAL A 88 -9.47 -7.25 5.94
CA VAL A 88 -8.92 -7.84 7.16
C VAL A 88 -8.06 -9.05 6.78
N ASP A 89 -6.84 -9.08 7.29
CA ASP A 89 -5.91 -10.22 7.12
C ASP A 89 -6.28 -11.34 8.08
N ALA A 90 -6.93 -12.38 7.59
CA ALA A 90 -7.39 -13.50 8.39
C ALA A 90 -6.26 -14.16 9.20
N SER A 91 -5.06 -14.28 8.60
CA SER A 91 -3.92 -14.93 9.25
C SER A 91 -3.38 -14.19 10.49
N ARG A 92 -3.57 -12.86 10.56
CA ARG A 92 -3.12 -12.07 11.73
C ARG A 92 -4.08 -12.15 12.90
N ARG A 93 -5.38 -12.17 12.65
CA ARG A 93 -6.42 -12.25 13.69
C ARG A 93 -6.39 -13.58 14.43
N VAL A 94 -6.12 -14.68 13.72
CA VAL A 94 -5.96 -16.00 14.36
C VAL A 94 -4.81 -16.02 15.35
N LYS A 95 -3.67 -15.42 15.00
CA LYS A 95 -2.51 -15.34 15.90
C LYS A 95 -2.77 -14.49 17.17
N LEU A 96 -3.65 -13.52 17.10
CA LEU A 96 -4.05 -12.71 18.26
C LEU A 96 -5.01 -13.49 19.18
N GLY A 97 -5.91 -14.28 18.63
CA GLY A 97 -6.81 -15.15 19.41
C GLY A 97 -6.06 -16.19 20.24
N ASP A 98 -5.05 -16.83 19.68
CA ASP A 98 -4.22 -17.81 20.39
C ASP A 98 -3.43 -17.22 21.57
N ARG A 99 -3.10 -15.92 21.53
CA ARG A 99 -2.41 -15.23 22.63
C ARG A 99 -3.33 -14.83 23.78
N GLU A 100 -4.58 -14.51 23.50
CA GLU A 100 -5.55 -14.17 24.54
C GLU A 100 -6.05 -15.41 25.32
N GLN A 101 -6.02 -16.59 24.71
CA GLN A 101 -6.40 -17.84 25.38
C GLN A 101 -5.26 -18.46 26.22
N GLY A 102 -4.00 -18.00 26.05
CA GLY A 102 -2.83 -18.57 26.74
C GLY A 102 -2.42 -17.88 28.06
N THR A 103 -3.10 -16.79 28.47
CA THR A 103 -2.74 -16.05 29.70
C THR A 103 -3.72 -16.22 30.89
N GLY A 104 -4.65 -17.20 30.77
CA GLY A 104 -5.72 -17.39 31.75
C GLY A 104 -5.46 -18.39 32.88
N ASP A 105 -4.29 -19.04 32.97
CA ASP A 105 -4.02 -19.99 34.07
C ASP A 105 -2.56 -19.87 34.52
N ARG A 106 -2.32 -19.02 35.53
CA ARG A 106 -1.30 -19.15 36.59
C ARG A 106 -1.17 -17.85 37.37
N GLU A 107 -1.81 -17.81 38.53
CA GLU A 107 -1.30 -17.24 39.76
C GLU A 107 -2.29 -17.48 40.89
N GLN A 108 -2.12 -18.60 41.56
CA GLN A 108 -2.50 -18.81 42.99
C GLN A 108 -1.27 -19.31 43.71
N GLY A 109 -0.86 -18.55 44.73
CA GLY A 109 0.01 -19.03 45.79
C GLY A 109 1.30 -18.21 45.96
N THR A 110 1.38 -17.32 46.87
CA THR A 110 1.76 -17.49 48.26
C THR A 110 2.00 -16.13 48.91
N GLU A 111 1.31 -15.89 50.00
CA GLU A 111 1.61 -14.82 50.95
C GLU A 111 2.95 -15.09 51.65
N GLY A 112 3.76 -14.03 51.74
CA GLY A 112 4.99 -14.01 52.54
C GLY A 112 5.23 -12.61 53.06
N GLN A 113 4.80 -12.38 54.29
CA GLN A 113 5.14 -11.20 55.09
C GLN A 113 6.66 -11.01 55.20
N ARG A 114 7.13 -9.79 55.05
CA ARG A 114 8.32 -9.25 55.78
C ARG A 114 8.20 -7.73 55.94
N ASP A 115 8.17 -7.33 57.19
CA ASP A 115 8.33 -5.99 57.71
C ASP A 115 9.71 -5.41 57.38
N GLY A 116 9.81 -4.11 57.19
CA GLY A 116 11.08 -3.39 57.05
C GLY A 116 10.83 -1.92 56.73
N GLU A 117 10.72 -1.11 57.77
CA GLU A 117 10.77 0.35 57.73
C GLU A 117 12.13 0.81 57.26
N GLU A 118 12.23 1.69 56.29
CA GLU A 118 13.35 2.61 56.10
C GLU A 118 12.84 3.95 55.55
N GLU A 119 13.13 4.98 56.34
CA GLU A 119 12.89 6.40 56.05
C GLU A 119 13.81 6.85 54.89
N GLY A 120 13.25 7.38 53.81
CA GLY A 120 13.96 7.96 52.67
C GLY A 120 13.46 9.36 52.35
N GLU A 121 14.39 10.28 52.25
CA GLU A 121 14.34 11.75 52.15
C GLU A 121 13.34 12.35 51.09
N PRO A 122 12.95 13.63 51.27
CA PRO A 122 11.82 14.27 50.53
C PRO A 122 12.18 14.88 49.16
N SER A 123 13.20 14.40 48.44
CA SER A 123 13.62 15.01 47.16
C SER A 123 13.03 14.38 45.87
N ASP A 124 12.28 13.29 45.96
CA ASP A 124 11.81 12.54 44.80
C ASP A 124 10.34 12.83 44.39
N ARG A 125 9.59 13.61 45.17
CA ARG A 125 8.18 13.93 44.87
C ARG A 125 8.01 14.96 43.77
N LEU A 126 8.97 15.83 43.53
CA LEU A 126 8.90 16.88 42.47
C LEU A 126 9.23 16.36 41.06
N ARG A 127 9.82 15.17 40.93
CA ARG A 127 10.13 14.57 39.62
C ARG A 127 9.04 13.63 39.10
N GLN A 128 8.09 13.23 39.91
CA GLN A 128 6.98 12.36 39.48
C GLN A 128 5.77 13.14 38.93
N ASP A 129 5.55 14.36 39.36
CA ASP A 129 4.45 15.19 38.84
C ASP A 129 4.71 15.72 37.43
N ASP A 130 5.97 16.02 37.08
CA ASP A 130 6.35 16.45 35.71
C ASP A 130 6.24 15.30 34.68
N ARG A 131 6.23 14.03 35.11
CA ARG A 131 6.00 12.88 34.24
C ARG A 131 4.52 12.55 34.05
N ARG A 132 3.64 12.96 34.97
CA ARG A 132 2.18 12.78 34.84
C ARG A 132 1.52 13.83 33.96
N GLU A 133 1.99 15.07 33.95
CA GLU A 133 1.41 16.13 33.09
C GLU A 133 1.78 15.97 31.60
N LYS A 134 2.88 15.30 31.24
CA LYS A 134 3.22 15.02 29.84
C LYS A 134 2.48 13.84 29.20
N ARG A 135 1.65 13.12 29.96
CA ARG A 135 0.82 12.00 29.44
C ARG A 135 -0.61 12.37 29.07
N ALA A 136 -1.04 13.58 29.29
CA ALA A 136 -2.42 14.01 29.02
C ALA A 136 -2.44 15.15 28.01
N LYS A 137 -2.30 14.87 26.72
CA LYS A 137 -2.89 15.67 25.62
C LYS A 137 -2.50 15.10 24.26
N GLY A 138 -3.20 14.08 23.83
CA GLY A 138 -3.34 13.67 22.43
C GLY A 138 -4.66 12.93 22.32
N PRO A 139 -5.39 13.01 21.19
CA PRO A 139 -6.59 12.19 21.02
C PRO A 139 -6.18 10.74 21.23
N SER A 140 -6.84 10.08 22.19
CA SER A 140 -6.64 8.68 22.56
C SER A 140 -7.14 7.80 21.42
N TRP A 141 -6.25 7.51 20.47
CA TRP A 141 -6.46 6.47 19.48
C TRP A 141 -6.14 5.15 20.17
N ALA A 142 -7.13 4.47 20.69
CA ALA A 142 -6.92 3.23 21.44
C ALA A 142 -6.33 2.12 20.55
N SER A 143 -6.68 2.11 19.23
CA SER A 143 -6.05 1.24 18.23
C SER A 143 -6.25 1.77 16.80
N GLU A 144 -5.42 1.31 15.84
CA GLU A 144 -5.62 1.60 14.40
C GLU A 144 -6.97 1.06 13.91
N ASP A 145 -7.43 -0.06 14.47
CA ASP A 145 -8.72 -0.67 14.16
C ASP A 145 -9.89 0.24 14.58
N GLU A 146 -9.82 0.84 15.78
CA GLU A 146 -10.86 1.74 16.28
C GLU A 146 -10.97 3.01 15.42
N PHE A 147 -9.85 3.55 14.98
CA PHE A 147 -9.83 4.66 14.04
C PHE A 147 -10.48 4.27 12.71
N LEU A 148 -10.10 3.13 12.13
CA LEU A 148 -10.68 2.62 10.90
C LEU A 148 -12.20 2.44 11.02
N PHE A 149 -12.68 1.79 12.08
CA PHE A 149 -14.12 1.63 12.30
C PHE A 149 -14.83 2.96 12.57
N GLY A 150 -14.14 3.92 13.20
CA GLY A 150 -14.64 5.29 13.36
C GLY A 150 -14.87 6.01 12.04
N LEU A 151 -14.00 5.79 11.04
CA LEU A 151 -14.17 6.28 9.67
C LEU A 151 -15.32 5.56 8.96
N VAL A 152 -15.34 4.23 9.03
CA VAL A 152 -16.30 3.38 8.33
C VAL A 152 -17.74 3.67 8.79
N ARG A 153 -17.97 3.92 10.08
CA ARG A 153 -19.29 4.25 10.63
C ARG A 153 -19.89 5.57 10.13
N LYS A 154 -19.07 6.45 9.56
CA LYS A 154 -19.51 7.74 9.00
C LYS A 154 -19.86 7.66 7.51
N LEU A 155 -19.67 6.50 6.88
CA LEU A 155 -19.93 6.32 5.46
C LEU A 155 -21.42 6.09 5.22
N ASP A 156 -21.92 6.66 4.14
CA ASP A 156 -23.30 6.57 3.65
C ASP A 156 -23.46 5.57 2.48
N CYS A 157 -22.41 4.80 2.18
CA CYS A 157 -22.36 3.82 1.11
C CYS A 157 -22.25 2.38 1.66
N PRO A 158 -22.56 1.34 0.86
CA PRO A 158 -22.36 -0.04 1.24
C PRO A 158 -20.90 -0.32 1.61
N VAL A 159 -20.67 -0.93 2.77
CA VAL A 159 -19.35 -1.35 3.24
C VAL A 159 -19.28 -2.88 3.22
N PHE A 160 -18.29 -3.43 2.52
CA PHE A 160 -18.05 -4.87 2.45
C PHE A 160 -16.87 -5.25 3.34
N LEU A 161 -17.02 -6.29 4.12
CA LEU A 161 -15.91 -6.93 4.82
C LEU A 161 -15.25 -7.97 3.92
N VAL A 162 -13.99 -7.77 3.59
CA VAL A 162 -13.20 -8.70 2.76
C VAL A 162 -12.14 -9.36 3.63
N LEU A 163 -12.34 -10.64 3.97
CA LEU A 163 -11.35 -11.44 4.67
C LEU A 163 -10.32 -11.94 3.67
N THR A 164 -9.09 -11.43 3.78
CA THR A 164 -7.99 -11.77 2.86
C THR A 164 -7.12 -12.91 3.41
N LYS A 165 -6.37 -13.56 2.52
CA LYS A 165 -5.43 -14.65 2.85
C LYS A 165 -6.08 -15.87 3.53
N ILE A 166 -7.31 -16.20 3.15
CA ILE A 166 -8.03 -17.34 3.69
C ILE A 166 -7.34 -18.69 3.39
N ASP A 167 -6.45 -18.71 2.41
CA ASP A 167 -5.59 -19.87 2.09
C ASP A 167 -4.56 -20.20 3.18
N LEU A 168 -4.34 -19.30 4.14
CA LEU A 168 -3.42 -19.47 5.27
C LEU A 168 -4.12 -19.81 6.60
N VAL A 169 -5.44 -19.97 6.59
CA VAL A 169 -6.26 -20.14 7.80
C VAL A 169 -7.18 -21.35 7.64
N PRO A 170 -7.34 -22.21 8.66
CA PRO A 170 -8.35 -23.26 8.69
C PRO A 170 -9.76 -22.66 8.54
N LYS A 171 -10.63 -23.35 7.77
CA LYS A 171 -11.97 -22.83 7.44
C LYS A 171 -12.89 -22.68 8.66
N ASP A 172 -12.73 -23.53 9.65
CA ASP A 172 -13.48 -23.50 10.92
C ASP A 172 -13.21 -22.24 11.74
N GLN A 173 -12.04 -21.60 11.58
CA GLN A 173 -11.67 -20.37 12.27
C GLN A 173 -12.24 -19.12 11.61
N LEU A 174 -12.74 -19.18 10.38
CA LEU A 174 -13.28 -18.03 9.68
C LEU A 174 -14.62 -17.54 10.27
N LEU A 175 -15.51 -18.45 10.65
CA LEU A 175 -16.82 -18.09 11.20
C LEU A 175 -16.73 -17.31 12.52
N PRO A 176 -15.96 -17.75 13.53
CA PRO A 176 -15.78 -16.97 14.77
C PRO A 176 -15.18 -15.57 14.53
N MET A 177 -14.28 -15.47 13.55
CA MET A 177 -13.69 -14.18 13.16
C MET A 177 -14.72 -13.26 12.52
N ILE A 178 -15.57 -13.78 11.65
CA ILE A 178 -16.67 -13.03 11.03
C ILE A 178 -17.60 -12.51 12.11
N ASP A 179 -18.04 -13.36 13.05
CA ASP A 179 -18.94 -12.99 14.14
C ASP A 179 -18.36 -11.85 15.00
N ALA A 180 -17.05 -11.93 15.31
CA ALA A 180 -16.39 -10.89 16.08
C ALA A 180 -16.31 -9.54 15.33
N LEU A 181 -16.11 -9.56 14.00
CA LEU A 181 -16.05 -8.36 13.17
C LEU A 181 -17.44 -7.76 12.91
N MET A 182 -18.47 -8.60 12.73
CA MET A 182 -19.86 -8.16 12.56
C MET A 182 -20.39 -7.41 13.78
N LYS A 183 -19.86 -7.66 14.98
CA LYS A 183 -20.17 -6.89 16.19
C LYS A 183 -19.60 -5.47 16.18
N GLN A 184 -18.59 -5.20 15.36
CA GLN A 184 -17.95 -3.88 15.27
C GLN A 184 -18.67 -2.93 14.31
N HIS A 185 -19.26 -3.49 13.26
CA HIS A 185 -19.97 -2.74 12.22
C HIS A 185 -20.93 -3.65 11.44
N GLU A 186 -22.05 -3.12 10.99
CA GLU A 186 -23.00 -3.81 10.11
C GLU A 186 -22.50 -3.72 8.67
N PHE A 187 -21.90 -4.81 8.19
CA PHE A 187 -21.40 -4.88 6.83
C PHE A 187 -22.49 -5.33 5.85
N ALA A 188 -22.57 -4.68 4.70
CA ALA A 188 -23.52 -5.06 3.64
C ALA A 188 -23.24 -6.44 3.07
N GLU A 189 -21.97 -6.85 3.03
CA GLU A 189 -21.51 -8.18 2.57
C GLU A 189 -20.25 -8.60 3.33
N VAL A 190 -20.08 -9.92 3.50
CA VAL A 190 -18.86 -10.52 4.04
C VAL A 190 -18.32 -11.52 3.05
N ILE A 191 -17.13 -11.26 2.50
CA ILE A 191 -16.57 -12.03 1.40
C ILE A 191 -15.15 -12.51 1.72
N PRO A 192 -14.98 -13.80 2.05
CA PRO A 192 -13.66 -14.40 2.17
C PRO A 192 -12.98 -14.56 0.80
N VAL A 193 -11.70 -14.14 0.70
CA VAL A 193 -10.93 -14.20 -0.55
C VAL A 193 -9.48 -14.64 -0.34
N SER A 194 -8.93 -15.30 -1.34
CA SER A 194 -7.49 -15.49 -1.51
C SER A 194 -7.07 -14.90 -2.87
N ALA A 195 -6.45 -13.74 -2.85
CA ALA A 195 -5.90 -13.12 -4.07
C ALA A 195 -4.85 -14.02 -4.74
N ARG A 196 -4.03 -14.73 -3.93
CA ARG A 196 -2.99 -15.65 -4.41
C ARG A 196 -3.57 -16.88 -5.12
N LYS A 197 -4.64 -17.46 -4.58
CA LYS A 197 -5.33 -18.64 -5.13
C LYS A 197 -6.43 -18.26 -6.12
N LYS A 198 -6.70 -16.96 -6.30
CA LYS A 198 -7.84 -16.42 -7.07
C LYS A 198 -9.19 -16.97 -6.57
N ASP A 199 -9.28 -17.35 -5.28
CA ASP A 199 -10.50 -17.85 -4.67
C ASP A 199 -11.36 -16.69 -4.16
N GLY A 200 -12.68 -16.75 -4.39
CA GLY A 200 -13.65 -15.73 -3.97
C GLY A 200 -13.65 -14.45 -4.79
N LEU A 201 -12.74 -14.25 -5.77
CA LEU A 201 -12.65 -13.01 -6.55
C LEU A 201 -13.88 -12.78 -7.45
N ASP A 202 -14.37 -13.83 -8.13
CA ASP A 202 -15.57 -13.74 -8.97
C ASP A 202 -16.80 -13.35 -8.15
N ARG A 203 -16.94 -13.93 -6.93
CA ARG A 203 -18.02 -13.59 -6.00
C ARG A 203 -17.91 -12.14 -5.53
N LEU A 204 -16.68 -11.69 -5.18
CA LEU A 204 -16.45 -10.29 -4.80
C LEU A 204 -16.88 -9.35 -5.93
N LEU A 205 -16.43 -9.59 -7.17
CA LEU A 205 -16.81 -8.77 -8.32
C LEU A 205 -18.32 -8.77 -8.56
N ALA A 206 -18.99 -9.93 -8.46
CA ALA A 206 -20.44 -10.02 -8.64
C ALA A 206 -21.19 -9.17 -7.62
N ARG A 207 -20.81 -9.24 -6.33
CA ARG A 207 -21.45 -8.46 -5.27
C ARG A 207 -21.18 -6.96 -5.37
N ILE A 208 -19.97 -6.57 -5.81
CA ILE A 208 -19.68 -5.16 -6.10
C ILE A 208 -20.61 -4.66 -7.22
N VAL A 209 -20.67 -5.37 -8.36
CA VAL A 209 -21.48 -4.96 -9.51
C VAL A 209 -22.97 -4.79 -9.14
N GLU A 210 -23.51 -5.60 -8.23
CA GLU A 210 -24.89 -5.46 -7.74
C GLU A 210 -25.16 -4.13 -7.00
N LYS A 211 -24.11 -3.46 -6.52
CA LYS A 211 -24.20 -2.21 -5.75
C LYS A 211 -23.77 -0.98 -6.55
N LEU A 212 -23.21 -1.16 -7.72
CA LEU A 212 -22.78 -0.05 -8.55
C LEU A 212 -23.98 0.60 -9.25
N PRO A 213 -23.96 1.93 -9.46
CA PRO A 213 -24.94 2.62 -10.28
C PRO A 213 -24.79 2.24 -11.76
N GLU A 214 -25.88 2.35 -12.51
CA GLU A 214 -25.83 2.28 -13.98
C GLU A 214 -25.22 3.57 -14.52
N GLY A 215 -24.32 3.44 -15.50
CA GLY A 215 -23.63 4.58 -16.09
C GLY A 215 -22.76 4.21 -17.29
N GLU A 216 -22.13 5.22 -17.85
CA GLU A 216 -21.17 5.06 -18.94
C GLU A 216 -19.79 4.66 -18.38
N ARG A 217 -18.92 4.17 -19.29
CA ARG A 217 -17.54 3.87 -18.94
C ARG A 217 -16.74 5.13 -18.71
N TYR A 218 -15.93 5.15 -17.66
CA TYR A 218 -14.99 6.25 -17.37
C TYR A 218 -13.67 6.10 -18.14
N PHE A 219 -13.25 4.84 -18.43
CA PHE A 219 -11.95 4.53 -19.02
C PHE A 219 -12.11 3.68 -20.30
N PRO A 220 -11.19 3.79 -21.27
CA PRO A 220 -11.08 2.85 -22.40
C PRO A 220 -10.95 1.41 -21.91
N LYS A 221 -11.39 0.43 -22.72
CA LYS A 221 -11.43 -1.00 -22.33
C LYS A 221 -10.08 -1.61 -22.01
N ASP A 222 -9.04 -1.11 -22.63
CA ASP A 222 -7.64 -1.56 -22.54
C ASP A 222 -6.82 -0.78 -21.54
N GLN A 223 -7.43 0.15 -20.82
CA GLN A 223 -6.76 0.93 -19.78
C GLN A 223 -7.03 0.32 -18.40
N TYR A 224 -5.99 -0.13 -17.71
CA TYR A 224 -6.09 -0.72 -16.36
C TYR A 224 -5.60 0.19 -15.23
N THR A 225 -5.06 1.36 -15.54
CA THR A 225 -4.63 2.36 -14.55
C THR A 225 -4.51 3.74 -15.19
N ASP A 226 -4.58 4.77 -14.38
CA ASP A 226 -4.34 6.17 -14.76
C ASP A 226 -2.88 6.61 -14.52
N GLN A 227 -2.04 5.71 -13.97
CA GLN A 227 -0.69 6.06 -13.56
C GLN A 227 0.24 6.28 -14.76
N PRO A 228 1.03 7.38 -14.77
CA PRO A 228 2.08 7.56 -15.76
C PRO A 228 3.13 6.45 -15.65
N THR A 229 3.66 6.03 -16.78
CA THR A 229 4.75 5.04 -16.86
C THR A 229 5.95 5.43 -15.98
N ARG A 230 6.28 6.70 -15.94
CA ARG A 230 7.36 7.25 -15.11
C ARG A 230 7.15 7.00 -13.63
N PHE A 231 5.92 7.19 -13.14
CA PHE A 231 5.56 6.88 -11.74
C PHE A 231 5.64 5.37 -11.46
N MET A 232 5.13 4.53 -12.37
CA MET A 232 5.22 3.08 -12.21
C MET A 232 6.68 2.60 -12.13
N VAL A 233 7.58 3.19 -12.92
CA VAL A 233 9.01 2.91 -12.88
C VAL A 233 9.62 3.29 -11.53
N ALA A 234 9.29 4.47 -10.98
CA ALA A 234 9.74 4.88 -9.65
C ALA A 234 9.27 3.89 -8.57
N GLU A 235 8.02 3.46 -8.65
CA GLU A 235 7.45 2.48 -7.71
C GLU A 235 8.12 1.09 -7.84
N LEU A 236 8.47 0.63 -9.05
CA LEU A 236 9.22 -0.62 -9.23
C LEU A 236 10.62 -0.56 -8.60
N ILE A 237 11.31 0.57 -8.70
CA ILE A 237 12.59 0.78 -8.01
C ILE A 237 12.37 0.77 -6.48
N ARG A 238 11.32 1.46 -6.00
CA ARG A 238 10.97 1.49 -4.58
C ARG A 238 10.57 0.11 -4.05
N GLU A 239 9.88 -0.72 -4.83
CA GLU A 239 9.59 -2.12 -4.46
C GLU A 239 10.87 -2.90 -4.19
N ARG A 240 11.90 -2.74 -5.04
CA ARG A 240 13.19 -3.41 -4.85
C ARG A 240 13.89 -2.92 -3.58
N ILE A 241 13.86 -1.62 -3.30
CA ILE A 241 14.38 -1.10 -2.02
C ILE A 241 13.66 -1.76 -0.85
N LEU A 242 12.33 -1.83 -0.89
CA LEU A 242 11.51 -2.45 0.16
C LEU A 242 11.85 -3.95 0.35
N VAL A 243 12.13 -4.68 -0.72
CA VAL A 243 12.43 -6.12 -0.67
C VAL A 243 13.88 -6.39 -0.24
N ASP A 244 14.82 -5.63 -0.79
CA ASP A 244 16.26 -5.94 -0.70
C ASP A 244 16.96 -5.28 0.51
N THR A 245 16.28 -4.39 1.26
CA THR A 245 16.84 -3.72 2.44
C THR A 245 16.17 -4.15 3.75
N GLY A 246 16.83 -3.88 4.89
CA GLY A 246 16.32 -4.16 6.24
C GLY A 246 15.10 -3.32 6.66
N GLU A 247 14.73 -3.37 7.94
CA GLU A 247 13.44 -2.85 8.42
C GLU A 247 13.32 -1.32 8.42
N GLU A 248 14.41 -0.57 8.65
CA GLU A 248 14.36 0.89 8.81
C GLU A 248 14.42 1.68 7.50
N VAL A 249 15.24 1.26 6.56
CA VAL A 249 15.50 1.98 5.30
C VAL A 249 14.27 2.14 4.41
N PRO A 250 13.37 1.13 4.28
CA PRO A 250 12.21 1.20 3.41
C PRO A 250 11.27 2.38 3.66
N TYR A 251 11.10 2.74 4.92
CA TYR A 251 10.18 3.83 5.31
C TYR A 251 10.79 5.22 5.07
N ALA A 252 12.12 5.30 5.07
CA ALA A 252 12.88 6.53 4.90
C ALA A 252 13.34 6.76 3.45
N ALA A 253 13.04 5.85 2.52
CA ALA A 253 13.46 5.98 1.13
C ALA A 253 12.34 6.52 0.22
N ALA A 254 12.67 7.48 -0.65
CA ALA A 254 11.84 7.95 -1.74
C ALA A 254 12.61 7.80 -3.07
N VAL A 255 11.90 7.65 -4.18
CA VAL A 255 12.48 7.53 -5.52
C VAL A 255 11.91 8.61 -6.41
N VAL A 256 12.76 9.37 -7.06
CA VAL A 256 12.42 10.39 -8.04
C VAL A 256 13.10 10.05 -9.37
N ILE A 257 12.34 10.04 -10.45
CA ILE A 257 12.89 9.87 -11.79
C ILE A 257 13.37 11.22 -12.29
N GLU A 258 14.67 11.38 -12.47
CA GLU A 258 15.26 12.62 -12.97
C GLU A 258 15.25 12.69 -14.49
N ARG A 259 15.54 11.54 -15.15
CA ARG A 259 15.58 11.43 -16.60
C ARG A 259 14.83 10.19 -17.06
N PHE A 260 14.00 10.36 -18.07
CA PHE A 260 13.26 9.28 -18.71
C PHE A 260 13.25 9.55 -20.23
N GLU A 261 14.12 8.86 -20.95
CA GLU A 261 14.27 9.03 -22.39
C GLU A 261 13.77 7.76 -23.09
N GLU A 262 12.64 7.91 -23.73
CA GLU A 262 12.10 6.85 -24.59
C GLU A 262 12.92 6.72 -25.87
N PRO A 263 13.02 5.52 -26.45
CA PRO A 263 13.65 5.36 -27.74
C PRO A 263 12.86 6.17 -28.79
N PRO A 264 13.53 6.80 -29.78
CA PRO A 264 12.82 7.48 -30.85
C PRO A 264 11.88 6.51 -31.53
N ALA A 265 10.66 6.99 -31.89
CA ALA A 265 9.71 6.21 -32.65
C ALA A 265 10.44 5.59 -33.86
N GLU A 266 10.34 4.26 -33.99
CA GLU A 266 10.99 3.56 -35.10
C GLU A 266 10.45 4.11 -36.44
N VAL A 267 11.26 4.90 -37.11
CA VAL A 267 11.07 5.12 -38.54
C VAL A 267 11.27 3.75 -39.17
N GLU A 268 10.25 3.19 -39.82
CA GLU A 268 10.30 1.91 -40.54
C GLU A 268 11.43 1.95 -41.58
N ARG A 269 12.63 1.56 -41.17
CA ARG A 269 13.71 1.34 -42.13
C ARG A 269 13.56 -0.08 -42.70
N PRO A 270 13.67 -0.28 -44.00
CA PRO A 270 13.56 -1.60 -44.62
C PRO A 270 14.62 -2.53 -44.02
N ARG A 271 14.15 -3.55 -43.29
CA ARG A 271 14.98 -4.49 -42.53
C ARG A 271 15.51 -5.60 -43.45
N LYS A 272 16.77 -5.95 -43.30
CA LYS A 272 17.30 -7.17 -43.93
C LYS A 272 16.62 -8.39 -43.29
N LYS A 273 16.00 -9.25 -44.09
CA LYS A 273 15.39 -10.52 -43.64
C LYS A 273 16.45 -11.34 -42.88
N GLY A 274 16.10 -11.70 -41.60
CA GLY A 274 16.94 -12.60 -40.78
C GLY A 274 17.83 -11.94 -39.72
N ALA A 275 17.86 -10.60 -39.59
CA ALA A 275 18.60 -9.95 -38.49
C ALA A 275 17.80 -10.04 -37.16
N PRO A 276 18.46 -10.42 -36.03
CA PRO A 276 17.80 -10.46 -34.71
C PRO A 276 17.31 -9.05 -34.36
N GLN A 277 16.05 -8.96 -33.95
CA GLN A 277 15.43 -7.71 -33.56
C GLN A 277 16.05 -7.25 -32.24
N LYS A 278 16.91 -6.23 -32.25
CA LYS A 278 17.36 -5.57 -31.03
C LYS A 278 16.21 -4.73 -30.51
N LEU A 279 15.70 -5.07 -29.33
CA LEU A 279 14.72 -4.23 -28.64
C LEU A 279 15.30 -2.81 -28.47
N PRO A 280 14.44 -1.78 -28.64
CA PRO A 280 14.84 -0.40 -28.43
C PRO A 280 15.32 -0.17 -26.99
N LEU A 281 16.10 0.88 -26.77
CA LEU A 281 16.72 1.17 -25.48
C LEU A 281 16.12 2.43 -24.86
N THR A 282 15.47 2.27 -23.70
CA THR A 282 15.01 3.35 -22.83
C THR A 282 16.12 3.69 -21.83
N ARG A 283 16.41 4.97 -21.62
CA ARG A 283 17.41 5.46 -20.65
C ARG A 283 16.70 6.10 -19.48
N ILE A 284 17.01 5.66 -18.25
CA ILE A 284 16.37 6.10 -17.03
C ILE A 284 17.45 6.45 -16.01
N ALA A 285 17.37 7.66 -15.43
CA ALA A 285 18.17 8.04 -14.27
C ALA A 285 17.21 8.34 -13.10
N ALA A 286 17.51 7.78 -11.93
CA ALA A 286 16.67 7.95 -10.74
C ALA A 286 17.51 8.21 -9.49
N ALA A 287 17.08 9.18 -8.70
CA ALA A 287 17.59 9.46 -7.37
C ALA A 287 16.80 8.70 -6.31
N ILE A 288 17.53 8.05 -5.40
CA ILE A 288 16.99 7.41 -4.20
C ILE A 288 17.33 8.33 -3.02
N TYR A 289 16.32 8.97 -2.46
CA TYR A 289 16.46 9.85 -1.30
C TYR A 289 16.34 9.04 -0.01
N CYS A 290 17.17 9.38 0.99
CA CYS A 290 17.11 8.85 2.34
C CYS A 290 17.42 9.97 3.36
N GLU A 291 17.13 9.76 4.65
CA GLU A 291 17.26 10.82 5.66
C GLU A 291 18.63 10.89 6.34
N ARG A 292 19.41 9.79 6.32
CA ARG A 292 20.65 9.66 7.10
C ARG A 292 21.75 8.97 6.31
N GLU A 293 23.01 9.35 6.57
CA GLU A 293 24.18 8.72 5.95
C GLU A 293 24.26 7.19 6.21
N GLY A 294 23.84 6.73 7.39
CA GLY A 294 23.77 5.29 7.68
C GLY A 294 22.80 4.55 6.74
N GLN A 295 21.66 5.16 6.40
CA GLN A 295 20.71 4.59 5.43
C GLN A 295 21.29 4.58 4.02
N LYS A 296 22.01 5.64 3.63
CA LYS A 296 22.76 5.69 2.35
C LYS A 296 23.79 4.58 2.26
N ALA A 297 24.54 4.35 3.34
CA ALA A 297 25.52 3.27 3.39
C ALA A 297 24.86 1.88 3.22
N ILE A 298 23.68 1.65 3.82
CA ILE A 298 22.90 0.41 3.64
C ILE A 298 22.40 0.25 2.20
N LEU A 299 21.88 1.33 1.60
CA LEU A 299 21.39 1.34 0.22
C LEU A 299 22.47 1.08 -0.82
N ILE A 300 23.68 1.63 -0.61
CA ILE A 300 24.82 1.41 -1.48
C ILE A 300 25.43 0.02 -1.26
N GLY A 301 25.60 -0.36 0.00
CA GLY A 301 26.26 -1.60 0.42
C GLY A 301 27.78 -1.60 0.14
N LYS A 302 28.46 -2.66 0.56
CA LYS A 302 29.92 -2.79 0.39
C LYS A 302 30.30 -2.76 -1.12
N GLY A 303 31.08 -1.76 -1.52
CA GLY A 303 31.48 -1.60 -2.92
C GLY A 303 30.34 -1.43 -3.92
N GLY A 304 29.19 -0.90 -3.50
CA GLY A 304 28.02 -0.69 -4.35
C GLY A 304 27.18 -1.95 -4.62
N SER A 305 27.45 -3.07 -3.92
CA SER A 305 26.80 -4.35 -4.18
C SER A 305 25.29 -4.32 -4.01
N LYS A 306 24.79 -3.64 -2.95
CA LYS A 306 23.35 -3.56 -2.66
C LYS A 306 22.61 -2.70 -3.70
N LEU A 307 23.16 -1.56 -4.07
CA LEU A 307 22.60 -0.70 -5.11
C LEU A 307 22.55 -1.40 -6.46
N LYS A 308 23.59 -2.19 -6.79
CA LYS A 308 23.62 -3.03 -7.99
C LYS A 308 22.55 -4.12 -7.98
N GLU A 309 22.30 -4.75 -6.82
CA GLU A 309 21.25 -5.75 -6.64
C GLU A 309 19.87 -5.13 -6.89
N ILE A 310 19.58 -4.01 -6.22
CA ILE A 310 18.35 -3.21 -6.37
C ILE A 310 18.16 -2.83 -7.85
N GLY A 311 19.18 -2.24 -8.49
CA GLY A 311 19.11 -1.81 -9.88
C GLY A 311 18.91 -2.96 -10.86
N THR A 312 19.54 -4.13 -10.62
CA THR A 312 19.37 -5.31 -11.48
C THR A 312 17.94 -5.87 -11.35
N GLY A 313 17.40 -5.94 -10.13
CA GLY A 313 16.04 -6.40 -9.90
C GLY A 313 14.99 -5.46 -10.48
N ALA A 314 15.14 -4.14 -10.26
CA ALA A 314 14.26 -3.12 -10.80
C ALA A 314 14.29 -3.12 -12.33
N ARG A 315 15.47 -3.13 -12.94
CA ARG A 315 15.62 -3.13 -14.40
C ARG A 315 14.83 -4.24 -15.07
N LYS A 316 14.90 -5.48 -14.55
CA LYS A 316 14.16 -6.62 -15.11
C LYS A 316 12.65 -6.39 -15.12
N GLN A 317 12.11 -5.80 -14.04
CA GLN A 317 10.70 -5.50 -13.95
C GLN A 317 10.30 -4.35 -14.87
N ILE A 318 11.14 -3.32 -14.98
CA ILE A 318 10.92 -2.18 -15.86
C ILE A 318 10.98 -2.61 -17.34
N GLU A 319 11.93 -3.47 -17.73
CA GLU A 319 12.00 -4.06 -19.07
C GLU A 319 10.73 -4.84 -19.41
N SER A 320 10.17 -5.59 -18.45
CA SER A 320 8.89 -6.29 -18.63
C SER A 320 7.71 -5.34 -18.79
N LEU A 321 7.71 -4.22 -18.05
CA LEU A 321 6.66 -3.19 -18.14
C LEU A 321 6.70 -2.46 -19.48
N LEU A 322 7.89 -2.04 -19.91
CA LEU A 322 8.08 -1.18 -21.10
C LEU A 322 8.16 -1.97 -22.43
N GLY A 323 8.44 -3.25 -22.38
CA GLY A 323 8.75 -4.05 -23.57
C GLY A 323 10.03 -3.62 -24.31
N THR A 324 10.89 -2.84 -23.65
CA THR A 324 12.16 -2.30 -24.18
C THR A 324 13.33 -2.77 -23.34
N ARG A 325 14.57 -2.66 -23.87
CA ARG A 325 15.76 -2.76 -23.04
C ARG A 325 15.89 -1.49 -22.20
N VAL A 326 16.43 -1.61 -20.99
CA VAL A 326 16.56 -0.47 -20.08
C VAL A 326 18.01 -0.29 -19.65
N TYR A 327 18.51 0.94 -19.80
CA TYR A 327 19.72 1.42 -19.15
C TYR A 327 19.29 2.23 -17.92
N LEU A 328 19.54 1.67 -16.72
CA LEU A 328 19.10 2.25 -15.45
C LEU A 328 20.30 2.76 -14.67
N GLU A 329 20.34 4.06 -14.41
CA GLU A 329 21.27 4.73 -13.52
C GLU A 329 20.59 5.02 -12.19
N LEU A 330 21.22 4.65 -11.07
CA LEU A 330 20.73 4.90 -9.71
C LEU A 330 21.82 5.60 -8.91
N HIS A 331 21.43 6.65 -8.19
CA HIS A 331 22.28 7.29 -7.19
C HIS A 331 21.49 7.54 -5.89
N VAL A 332 22.22 7.70 -4.77
CA VAL A 332 21.61 7.85 -3.45
C VAL A 332 21.96 9.22 -2.88
N ILE A 333 20.94 9.97 -2.51
CA ILE A 333 21.04 11.32 -1.93
C ILE A 333 20.54 11.28 -0.49
N VAL A 334 21.27 11.95 0.42
CA VAL A 334 20.80 12.18 1.78
C VAL A 334 20.08 13.53 1.83
N GLU A 335 18.81 13.50 2.16
CA GLU A 335 17.95 14.67 2.36
C GLU A 335 17.33 14.56 3.76
N PRO A 336 17.94 15.21 4.77
CA PRO A 336 17.47 15.11 6.15
C PRO A 336 16.06 15.65 6.31
N GLY A 337 15.19 14.86 6.97
CA GLY A 337 13.82 15.27 7.29
C GLY A 337 12.91 15.44 6.06
N TRP A 338 13.21 14.85 4.91
CA TRP A 338 12.39 14.98 3.70
C TRP A 338 10.92 14.59 3.91
N ARG A 339 10.63 13.65 4.82
CA ARG A 339 9.25 13.25 5.14
C ARG A 339 8.42 14.35 5.81
N ASP A 340 9.09 15.31 6.45
CA ASP A 340 8.47 16.47 7.09
C ASP A 340 8.52 17.73 6.22
N SER A 341 9.23 17.70 5.08
CA SER A 341 9.27 18.77 4.08
C SER A 341 8.00 18.72 3.22
N LYS A 342 7.10 19.69 3.43
CA LYS A 342 5.87 19.82 2.63
C LYS A 342 6.19 19.91 1.13
N ARG A 343 7.18 20.72 0.75
CA ARG A 343 7.62 20.89 -0.64
C ARG A 343 8.06 19.54 -1.24
N PHE A 344 8.97 18.82 -0.58
CA PHE A 344 9.47 17.53 -1.08
C PHE A 344 8.36 16.48 -1.19
N VAL A 345 7.47 16.41 -0.19
CA VAL A 345 6.33 15.50 -0.20
C VAL A 345 5.36 15.81 -1.34
N GLU A 346 5.19 17.10 -1.69
CA GLU A 346 4.39 17.53 -2.84
C GLU A 346 5.05 17.18 -4.18
N GLU A 347 6.37 17.26 -4.28
CA GLU A 347 7.13 16.84 -5.48
C GLU A 347 7.05 15.33 -5.76
N LEU A 348 6.76 14.51 -4.76
CA LEU A 348 6.50 13.07 -4.93
C LEU A 348 5.12 12.78 -5.52
N ASP A 349 4.25 13.79 -5.70
CA ASP A 349 2.94 13.64 -6.31
C ASP A 349 3.01 13.70 -7.84
N TRP A 350 2.89 12.53 -8.46
CA TRP A 350 2.88 12.41 -9.90
C TRP A 350 1.76 13.20 -10.59
N ARG A 351 0.64 13.47 -9.91
CA ARG A 351 -0.48 14.26 -10.46
C ARG A 351 -0.07 15.71 -10.65
N ARG A 352 0.62 16.28 -9.67
CA ARG A 352 1.18 17.64 -9.79
C ARG A 352 2.28 17.73 -10.85
N GLU A 353 3.08 16.66 -10.99
CA GLU A 353 4.06 16.58 -12.08
C GLU A 353 3.38 16.62 -13.45
N LEU A 354 2.27 15.90 -13.63
CA LEU A 354 1.48 15.94 -14.87
C LEU A 354 0.87 17.33 -15.11
N GLU A 355 0.32 17.98 -14.09
CA GLU A 355 -0.22 19.34 -14.17
C GLU A 355 0.85 20.34 -14.60
N ARG A 356 2.05 20.24 -14.04
CA ARG A 356 3.19 21.06 -14.41
C ARG A 356 3.59 20.86 -15.87
N LEU A 357 3.75 19.62 -16.31
CA LEU A 357 4.11 19.28 -17.68
C LEU A 357 3.03 19.72 -18.69
N ALA A 358 1.75 19.60 -18.34
CA ALA A 358 0.64 20.07 -19.16
C ALA A 358 0.58 21.63 -19.21
N GLY A 359 1.05 22.31 -18.16
CA GLY A 359 1.16 23.78 -18.12
C GLY A 359 2.34 24.32 -18.95
N GLU A 360 3.48 23.64 -18.94
CA GLU A 360 4.67 23.99 -19.72
C GLU A 360 4.46 23.81 -21.24
N GLY A 361 3.64 22.83 -21.66
CA GLY A 361 3.31 22.60 -23.08
C GLY A 361 2.29 23.59 -23.68
N LYS A 362 1.77 24.56 -22.92
CA LYS A 362 0.85 25.61 -23.40
C LYS A 362 1.53 26.95 -23.65
N THR A 363 2.86 27.03 -23.44
CA THR A 363 3.65 28.30 -23.55
C THR A 363 4.57 28.37 -24.77
N ASP A 364 4.46 27.40 -25.71
CA ASP A 364 5.16 27.44 -27.01
C ASP A 364 4.21 27.74 -28.18
#